data_0bbd995e01e3f0df466e3f4578445b97
#
_entry.id   0bbd995e01e3f0df466e3f4578445b97
#
_cell.length_a   1.000
_cell.length_b   1.000
_cell.length_c   1.000
_cell.angle_alpha   90.00
_cell.angle_beta   90.00
_cell.angle_gamma   90.00
#
_symmetry.space_group_name_H-M   'P 1'
#
loop_
_entity.id
_entity.type
_entity.pdbx_description
1 polymer ?
#
loop_
_entity_poly.entity_id
_entity_poly.type
_entity_poly.pdbx_seq_one_letter_code
_entity_poly.pdbx_strand_id
1 'polypeptide(L)'
;NGPTLLSHWTVVNKNIPNILAATETVAGIIEIATTAETAAGTDDTRAITPLKLKQALGTTGTLSLAKKYTQAIGDGALLSIPVTHNLNTPGVTTNIYRTASPFDEVITETKITSNNIVTFVFNVAPTVGQYTVVITG
;
A
#
# COMPACT_ATOMS: atom_id res chain seq x y z
N ASN A 1 -24.10 -55.77 -29.72
CA ASN A 1 -24.33 -54.37 -29.37
C ASN A 1 -23.23 -53.93 -28.40
N GLY A 2 -22.19 -53.24 -28.92
CA GLY A 2 -21.15 -52.63 -28.09
C GLY A 2 -21.71 -51.45 -27.33
N PRO A 3 -21.07 -51.05 -26.22
CA PRO A 3 -21.50 -49.91 -25.42
C PRO A 3 -21.51 -48.64 -26.27
N THR A 4 -22.63 -47.95 -26.28
CA THR A 4 -22.76 -46.67 -27.00
C THR A 4 -21.79 -45.65 -26.41
N LEU A 5 -21.22 -44.79 -27.25
CA LEU A 5 -20.27 -43.72 -26.85
C LEU A 5 -20.78 -42.90 -25.69
N LEU A 6 -22.09 -42.75 -25.51
CA LEU A 6 -22.74 -42.05 -24.39
C LEU A 6 -22.50 -42.69 -23.02
N SER A 7 -22.38 -44.06 -22.98
CA SER A 7 -22.09 -44.74 -21.69
C SER A 7 -20.65 -44.53 -21.24
N HIS A 8 -19.75 -44.29 -22.19
CA HIS A 8 -18.35 -44.05 -21.89
C HIS A 8 -18.13 -42.66 -21.27
N TRP A 9 -18.85 -41.66 -21.75
CA TRP A 9 -18.80 -40.29 -21.16
C TRP A 9 -19.38 -40.24 -19.76
N THR A 10 -20.39 -41.05 -19.46
CA THR A 10 -20.97 -41.09 -18.09
C THR A 10 -20.00 -41.71 -17.09
N VAL A 11 -19.14 -42.62 -17.52
CA VAL A 11 -18.10 -43.23 -16.66
C VAL A 11 -16.95 -42.27 -16.39
N VAL A 12 -16.54 -41.46 -17.38
CA VAL A 12 -15.50 -40.45 -17.19
C VAL A 12 -15.96 -39.35 -16.24
N ASN A 13 -17.22 -38.97 -16.30
CA ASN A 13 -17.78 -37.96 -15.38
C ASN A 13 -17.95 -38.49 -13.94
N LYS A 14 -18.06 -39.80 -13.75
CA LYS A 14 -18.09 -40.43 -12.43
C LYS A 14 -16.70 -40.59 -11.81
N ASN A 15 -15.65 -40.47 -12.60
CA ASN A 15 -14.26 -40.62 -12.18
C ASN A 15 -13.53 -39.31 -11.94
N ILE A 16 -14.22 -38.18 -12.05
CA ILE A 16 -13.70 -36.93 -11.45
C ILE A 16 -14.06 -37.02 -9.96
N PRO A 17 -13.10 -37.33 -9.08
CA PRO A 17 -13.36 -37.36 -7.65
C PRO A 17 -13.94 -36.01 -7.24
N ASN A 18 -14.78 -35.99 -6.21
CA ASN A 18 -15.25 -34.77 -5.61
C ASN A 18 -14.06 -33.83 -5.41
N ILE A 19 -13.92 -32.87 -6.31
CA ILE A 19 -12.90 -31.84 -6.14
C ILE A 19 -13.44 -30.94 -5.02
N LEU A 20 -12.88 -31.12 -3.85
CA LEU A 20 -13.27 -30.35 -2.67
C LEU A 20 -12.91 -28.87 -2.86
N ALA A 21 -13.70 -28.01 -2.24
CA ALA A 21 -13.31 -26.62 -2.12
C ALA A 21 -11.96 -26.50 -1.36
N ALA A 22 -11.13 -25.57 -1.78
CA ALA A 22 -9.89 -25.28 -1.06
C ALA A 22 -10.18 -24.70 0.33
N THR A 23 -9.30 -25.01 1.30
CA THR A 23 -9.29 -24.40 2.61
C THR A 23 -7.88 -23.89 2.90
N GLU A 24 -7.64 -23.25 4.04
CA GLU A 24 -6.30 -22.80 4.43
C GLU A 24 -5.29 -23.94 4.54
N THR A 25 -5.75 -25.18 4.75
CA THR A 25 -4.88 -26.34 5.00
C THR A 25 -5.00 -27.43 3.94
N VAL A 26 -6.01 -27.37 3.06
CA VAL A 26 -6.28 -28.40 2.04
C VAL A 26 -6.36 -27.75 0.65
N ALA A 27 -5.57 -28.27 -0.28
CA ALA A 27 -5.64 -27.88 -1.68
C ALA A 27 -6.97 -28.34 -2.32
N GLY A 28 -7.60 -27.48 -3.12
CA GLY A 28 -8.85 -27.76 -3.78
C GLY A 28 -9.20 -26.72 -4.84
N ILE A 29 -10.46 -26.70 -5.30
CA ILE A 29 -10.96 -25.65 -6.19
C ILE A 29 -11.39 -24.46 -5.34
N ILE A 30 -11.02 -23.26 -5.80
CA ILE A 30 -11.49 -22.02 -5.20
C ILE A 30 -12.20 -21.17 -6.26
N GLU A 31 -13.32 -20.57 -5.89
CA GLU A 31 -14.04 -19.61 -6.73
C GLU A 31 -13.35 -18.25 -6.68
N ILE A 32 -13.42 -17.50 -7.77
CA ILE A 32 -12.88 -16.12 -7.81
C ILE A 32 -13.98 -15.17 -7.34
N ALA A 33 -13.65 -14.33 -6.36
CA ALA A 33 -14.54 -13.31 -5.83
C ALA A 33 -15.00 -12.32 -6.91
N THR A 34 -16.25 -11.89 -6.85
CA THR A 34 -16.75 -10.76 -7.63
C THR A 34 -16.17 -9.44 -7.15
N THR A 35 -16.32 -8.35 -7.93
CA THR A 35 -15.88 -7.02 -7.50
C THR A 35 -16.64 -6.54 -6.26
N ALA A 36 -17.94 -6.86 -6.16
CA ALA A 36 -18.77 -6.49 -5.02
C ALA A 36 -18.33 -7.22 -3.73
N GLU A 37 -18.06 -8.52 -3.81
CA GLU A 37 -17.57 -9.33 -2.68
C GLU A 37 -16.18 -8.87 -2.23
N THR A 38 -15.28 -8.57 -3.18
CA THR A 38 -13.96 -8.00 -2.86
C THR A 38 -14.08 -6.65 -2.15
N ALA A 39 -15.00 -5.79 -2.59
CA ALA A 39 -15.22 -4.49 -1.96
C ALA A 39 -15.87 -4.60 -0.57
N ALA A 40 -16.79 -5.56 -0.37
CA ALA A 40 -17.44 -5.81 0.91
C ALA A 40 -16.46 -6.38 1.96
N GLY A 41 -15.47 -7.19 1.53
CA GLY A 41 -14.45 -7.75 2.41
C GLY A 41 -14.99 -8.71 3.49
N THR A 42 -16.13 -9.34 3.25
CA THR A 42 -16.81 -10.22 4.23
C THR A 42 -16.74 -11.70 3.88
N ASP A 43 -16.21 -12.04 2.72
CA ASP A 43 -16.11 -13.41 2.21
C ASP A 43 -14.65 -13.89 2.26
N ASP A 44 -14.39 -14.96 3.00
CA ASP A 44 -13.07 -15.60 3.14
C ASP A 44 -12.96 -16.92 2.36
N THR A 45 -14.00 -17.27 1.58
CA THR A 45 -14.07 -18.54 0.84
C THR A 45 -13.65 -18.41 -0.63
N ARG A 46 -13.47 -17.18 -1.14
CA ARG A 46 -13.13 -16.90 -2.55
C ARG A 46 -11.78 -16.22 -2.70
N ALA A 47 -11.09 -16.55 -3.80
CA ALA A 47 -9.81 -15.92 -4.14
C ALA A 47 -10.01 -14.54 -4.76
N ILE A 48 -9.14 -13.59 -4.41
CA ILE A 48 -9.09 -12.26 -5.02
C ILE A 48 -8.03 -12.27 -6.13
N THR A 49 -8.39 -11.85 -7.35
CA THR A 49 -7.40 -11.62 -8.40
C THR A 49 -6.77 -10.23 -8.26
N PRO A 50 -5.56 -10.01 -8.83
CA PRO A 50 -4.93 -8.68 -8.83
C PRO A 50 -5.83 -7.58 -9.39
N LEU A 51 -6.63 -7.87 -10.41
CA LEU A 51 -7.58 -6.92 -11.00
C LEU A 51 -8.70 -6.55 -10.02
N LYS A 52 -9.27 -7.53 -9.31
CA LYS A 52 -10.34 -7.30 -8.32
C LYS A 52 -9.84 -6.48 -7.15
N LEU A 53 -8.63 -6.79 -6.65
CA LEU A 53 -7.98 -6.02 -5.61
C LEU A 53 -7.76 -4.56 -6.05
N LYS A 54 -7.24 -4.37 -7.28
CA LYS A 54 -7.06 -3.03 -7.87
C LYS A 54 -8.37 -2.25 -7.94
N GLN A 55 -9.48 -2.88 -8.35
CA GLN A 55 -10.79 -2.26 -8.43
C GLN A 55 -11.38 -1.90 -7.06
N ALA A 56 -11.20 -2.76 -6.05
CA ALA A 56 -11.68 -2.52 -4.70
C ALA A 56 -10.94 -1.37 -4.00
N LEU A 57 -9.64 -1.21 -4.26
CA LEU A 57 -8.78 -0.21 -3.64
C LEU A 57 -8.87 1.19 -4.30
N GLY A 58 -9.57 1.34 -5.43
CA GLY A 58 -9.83 2.64 -6.02
C GLY A 58 -10.12 2.59 -7.51
N THR A 59 -11.00 3.48 -7.96
CA THR A 59 -11.45 3.63 -9.36
C THR A 59 -10.31 4.03 -10.31
N THR A 60 -9.21 4.56 -9.82
CA THR A 60 -8.01 4.89 -10.61
C THR A 60 -7.01 3.75 -10.69
N GLY A 61 -7.29 2.63 -10.00
CA GLY A 61 -6.49 1.41 -10.05
C GLY A 61 -5.05 1.56 -9.56
N THR A 62 -4.73 2.63 -8.92
CA THR A 62 -3.52 2.81 -8.12
C THR A 62 -3.91 2.61 -6.66
N LEU A 63 -3.23 1.73 -5.97
CA LEU A 63 -3.22 1.71 -4.52
C LEU A 63 -2.74 3.09 -4.05
N SER A 64 -3.68 3.99 -3.77
CA SER A 64 -3.36 5.27 -3.15
C SER A 64 -3.17 5.04 -1.65
N LEU A 65 -2.16 4.26 -1.31
CA LEU A 65 -1.67 4.20 0.06
C LEU A 65 -0.87 5.49 0.27
N ALA A 66 -1.24 6.26 1.28
CA ALA A 66 -0.44 7.40 1.71
C ALA A 66 1.00 6.92 1.94
N LYS A 67 1.92 7.47 1.17
CA LYS A 67 3.34 7.15 1.32
C LYS A 67 3.94 8.01 2.40
N LYS A 68 4.78 7.42 3.23
CA LYS A 68 5.50 8.11 4.30
C LYS A 68 6.98 8.17 3.98
N TYR A 69 7.54 9.37 4.04
CA TYR A 69 8.97 9.62 4.00
C TYR A 69 9.44 10.17 5.35
N THR A 70 10.58 9.71 5.84
CA THR A 70 11.14 10.16 7.12
C THR A 70 12.63 10.38 6.98
N GLN A 71 13.13 11.52 7.47
CA GLN A 71 14.54 11.87 7.43
C GLN A 71 14.94 12.70 8.63
N ALA A 72 16.11 12.40 9.21
CA ALA A 72 16.75 13.29 10.16
C ALA A 72 17.41 14.46 9.40
N ILE A 73 17.23 15.69 9.93
CA ILE A 73 17.75 16.93 9.32
C ILE A 73 18.52 17.76 10.34
N GLY A 74 19.34 18.64 9.81
CA GLY A 74 20.27 19.51 10.54
C GLY A 74 21.72 19.15 10.19
N ASP A 75 22.55 20.13 9.92
CA ASP A 75 23.97 20.00 9.59
C ASP A 75 24.86 20.97 10.37
N GLY A 76 24.25 21.82 11.22
CA GLY A 76 24.91 22.85 11.99
C GLY A 76 25.20 24.15 11.22
N ALA A 77 24.87 24.23 9.93
CA ALA A 77 25.25 25.34 9.06
C ALA A 77 24.07 25.97 8.31
N LEU A 78 23.17 25.16 7.75
CA LEU A 78 22.10 25.63 6.88
C LEU A 78 20.86 26.06 7.67
N LEU A 79 20.35 27.25 7.37
CA LEU A 79 19.06 27.75 7.85
C LEU A 79 17.89 27.24 6.99
N SER A 80 18.16 26.90 5.73
CA SER A 80 17.15 26.45 4.78
C SER A 80 17.55 25.05 4.30
N ILE A 81 16.78 24.04 4.69
CA ILE A 81 17.12 22.64 4.48
C ILE A 81 16.13 22.01 3.49
N PRO A 82 16.54 21.73 2.25
CA PRO A 82 15.70 20.99 1.29
C PRO A 82 15.71 19.51 1.62
N VAL A 83 14.52 18.91 1.64
CA VAL A 83 14.31 17.47 1.85
C VAL A 83 13.65 16.87 0.61
N THR A 84 14.32 15.94 -0.03
CA THR A 84 13.83 15.24 -1.21
C THR A 84 13.07 14.00 -0.80
N HIS A 85 11.74 14.02 -0.91
CA HIS A 85 10.85 12.92 -0.48
C HIS A 85 10.43 11.97 -1.59
N ASN A 86 10.54 12.35 -2.87
CA ASN A 86 10.22 11.54 -4.05
C ASN A 86 8.79 10.95 -4.07
N LEU A 87 7.81 11.63 -3.47
CA LEU A 87 6.41 11.20 -3.47
C LEU A 87 5.67 11.62 -4.77
N ASN A 88 6.32 12.45 -5.60
CA ASN A 88 5.82 12.94 -6.88
C ASN A 88 4.47 13.67 -6.79
N THR A 89 4.23 14.37 -5.69
CA THR A 89 3.03 15.18 -5.43
C THR A 89 3.37 16.41 -4.60
N PRO A 90 2.77 17.59 -4.87
CA PRO A 90 2.86 18.75 -4.01
C PRO A 90 1.87 18.67 -2.83
N GLY A 91 0.88 17.75 -2.90
CA GLY A 91 -0.14 17.55 -1.87
C GLY A 91 0.40 16.73 -0.70
N VAL A 92 1.37 17.26 0.03
CA VAL A 92 2.00 16.58 1.16
C VAL A 92 1.67 17.26 2.49
N THR A 93 1.58 16.45 3.54
CA THR A 93 1.55 16.90 4.93
C THR A 93 2.92 16.70 5.55
N THR A 94 3.39 17.68 6.29
CA THR A 94 4.70 17.65 6.95
C THR A 94 4.57 17.77 8.45
N ASN A 95 5.39 17.02 9.17
CA ASN A 95 5.56 17.13 10.61
C ASN A 95 7.05 17.11 10.95
N ILE A 96 7.48 17.93 11.92
CA ILE A 96 8.86 18.00 12.39
C ILE A 96 8.86 17.82 13.90
N TYR A 97 9.78 17.03 14.41
CA TYR A 97 9.97 16.83 15.83
C TYR A 97 11.45 16.68 16.19
N ARG A 98 11.79 16.88 17.46
CA ARG A 98 13.15 16.61 17.95
C ARG A 98 13.48 15.14 17.79
N THR A 99 14.65 14.83 17.24
CA THR A 99 15.09 13.44 17.08
C THR A 99 15.33 12.75 18.42
N ALA A 100 15.72 13.50 19.44
CA ALA A 100 15.92 13.00 20.80
C ALA A 100 14.68 13.22 21.68
N SER A 101 14.47 12.33 22.67
CA SER A 101 13.45 12.53 23.72
C SER A 101 13.58 13.91 24.38
N PRO A 102 12.46 14.61 24.62
CA PRO A 102 11.06 14.16 24.62
C PRO A 102 10.32 14.18 23.26
N PHE A 103 10.97 14.25 22.12
CA PHE A 103 10.37 14.24 20.78
C PHE A 103 9.36 15.37 20.52
N ASP A 104 9.63 16.55 21.09
CA ASP A 104 8.74 17.70 20.95
C ASP A 104 8.52 18.08 19.50
N GLU A 105 7.27 18.39 19.15
CA GLU A 105 6.93 18.93 17.84
C GLU A 105 7.53 20.33 17.66
N VAL A 106 8.02 20.60 16.46
CA VAL A 106 8.65 21.86 16.09
C VAL A 106 7.90 22.48 14.93
N ILE A 107 7.52 23.74 15.09
CA ILE A 107 6.88 24.53 14.03
C ILE A 107 7.94 25.40 13.38
N THR A 108 8.06 25.30 12.05
CA THR A 108 8.94 26.14 11.26
C THR A 108 8.29 26.50 9.93
N GLU A 109 8.84 27.50 9.23
CA GLU A 109 8.37 27.81 7.90
C GLU A 109 8.66 26.64 6.96
N THR A 110 7.62 26.18 6.26
CA THR A 110 7.70 25.06 5.33
C THR A 110 7.28 25.52 3.95
N LYS A 111 8.13 25.23 2.94
CA LYS A 111 7.89 25.57 1.52
C LYS A 111 7.87 24.30 0.70
N ILE A 112 6.80 24.05 -0.03
CA ILE A 112 6.75 22.99 -1.05
C ILE A 112 7.44 23.56 -2.29
N THR A 113 8.68 23.12 -2.53
CA THR A 113 9.54 23.70 -3.57
C THR A 113 9.34 22.99 -4.92
N SER A 114 8.93 21.71 -4.89
CA SER A 114 8.56 20.93 -6.07
C SER A 114 7.67 19.75 -5.67
N ASN A 115 7.23 18.94 -6.66
CA ASN A 115 6.50 17.70 -6.41
C ASN A 115 7.28 16.67 -5.58
N ASN A 116 8.59 16.89 -5.38
CA ASN A 116 9.48 15.95 -4.72
C ASN A 116 10.34 16.57 -3.62
N ILE A 117 10.25 17.90 -3.42
CA ILE A 117 11.10 18.61 -2.46
C ILE A 117 10.26 19.52 -1.58
N VAL A 118 10.45 19.39 -0.28
CA VAL A 118 9.97 20.32 0.73
C VAL A 118 11.18 20.97 1.40
N THR A 119 11.15 22.29 1.55
CA THR A 119 12.22 23.04 2.18
C THR A 119 11.75 23.58 3.53
N PHE A 120 12.51 23.30 4.59
CA PHE A 120 12.26 23.76 5.95
C PHE A 120 13.21 24.91 6.27
N VAL A 121 12.65 26.02 6.79
CA VAL A 121 13.42 27.24 7.06
C VAL A 121 13.45 27.50 8.56
N PHE A 122 14.63 27.60 9.15
CA PHE A 122 14.89 27.81 10.56
C PHE A 122 15.50 29.19 10.81
N ASN A 123 15.24 29.77 11.98
CA ASN A 123 15.88 31.00 12.40
C ASN A 123 17.33 30.80 12.94
N VAL A 124 17.60 29.57 13.38
CA VAL A 124 18.93 29.14 13.84
C VAL A 124 19.24 27.83 13.18
N ALA A 125 20.45 27.65 12.67
CA ALA A 125 20.84 26.41 11.99
C ALA A 125 20.73 25.21 12.96
N PRO A 126 19.93 24.17 12.63
CA PRO A 126 19.82 22.99 13.46
C PRO A 126 21.13 22.22 13.49
N THR A 127 21.54 21.74 14.65
CA THR A 127 22.72 20.86 14.77
C THR A 127 22.51 19.55 14.02
N VAL A 128 23.60 18.81 13.79
CA VAL A 128 23.55 17.56 13.00
C VAL A 128 22.48 16.59 13.54
N GLY A 129 21.50 16.26 12.69
CA GLY A 129 20.42 15.32 13.03
C GLY A 129 19.49 15.77 14.15
N GLN A 130 19.43 17.06 14.45
CA GLN A 130 18.65 17.61 15.60
C GLN A 130 17.16 17.34 15.47
N TYR A 131 16.62 17.38 14.25
CA TYR A 131 15.20 17.19 13.97
C TYR A 131 14.96 16.02 13.03
N THR A 132 13.80 15.39 13.19
CA THR A 132 13.29 14.40 12.25
C THR A 132 12.06 14.97 11.56
N VAL A 133 12.03 14.92 10.24
CA VAL A 133 10.88 15.29 9.44
C VAL A 133 10.14 14.03 8.97
N VAL A 134 8.82 14.13 8.96
CA VAL A 134 7.92 13.15 8.38
C VAL A 134 7.10 13.84 7.31
N ILE A 135 7.10 13.29 6.11
CA ILE A 135 6.35 13.79 4.96
C ILE A 135 5.43 12.67 4.49
N THR A 136 4.13 12.97 4.39
CA THR A 136 3.10 12.02 3.95
C THR A 136 2.34 12.60 2.77
N GLY A 137 2.15 11.78 1.71
CA GLY A 137 1.43 12.20 0.51
C GLY A 137 0.98 11.02 -0.36
#